data_8ab7d542e5388a5ced40f48a0ef84fde
#
_entry.id   8ab7d542e5388a5ced40f48a0ef84fde
#
_cell.length_a   1.000
_cell.length_b   1.000
_cell.length_c   1.000
_cell.angle_alpha   90.00
_cell.angle_beta   90.00
_cell.angle_gamma   90.00
#
_symmetry.space_group_name_H-M   'P 1'
#
loop_
_entity.id
_entity.type
_entity.pdbx_description
1 polymer ?
#
loop_
_entity_poly.entity_id
_entity_poly.type
_entity_poly.pdbx_seq_one_letter_code
_entity_poly.pdbx_strand_id
1 'polypeptide(L)'
;MIEGIEEECLVNILKTGQNCPRAILYLETGHHPARFQIYRMMLNFLKYILDQGKDSLISRFFIAQKENPKKGDWVSQVKKLMADMNFNLTFADIGIMKKKAFKKIVDRQVKKASLEYLLSKIKSKGKEIIYGSTLKCQKQPQFK
;
A
#
# COMPACT_ATOMS: atom_id res chain seq x y z
N MET A 1 12.66 -0.16 1.16
CA MET A 1 13.78 0.18 0.26
C MET A 1 13.33 0.96 -0.98
N ILE A 2 12.36 0.47 -1.76
CA ILE A 2 11.83 1.20 -2.93
C ILE A 2 11.18 2.53 -2.54
N GLU A 3 10.42 2.56 -1.45
CA GLU A 3 9.78 3.78 -0.95
C GLU A 3 10.79 4.86 -0.54
N GLY A 4 11.95 4.47 0.01
CA GLY A 4 13.00 5.43 0.36
C GLY A 4 13.57 6.17 -0.84
N ILE A 5 13.79 5.47 -1.95
CA ILE A 5 14.26 6.08 -3.20
C ILE A 5 13.20 7.02 -3.78
N GLU A 6 11.93 6.60 -3.79
CA GLU A 6 10.80 7.41 -4.26
C GLU A 6 10.66 8.69 -3.42
N GLU A 7 10.77 8.58 -2.10
CA GLU A 7 10.71 9.72 -1.19
C GLU A 7 11.86 10.72 -1.42
N GLU A 8 13.08 10.25 -1.62
CA GLU A 8 14.22 11.12 -1.96
C GLU A 8 14.01 11.83 -3.30
N CYS A 9 13.49 11.14 -4.30
CA CYS A 9 13.15 11.75 -5.57
C CYS A 9 12.11 12.88 -5.41
N LEU A 10 11.05 12.64 -4.63
CA LEU A 10 10.02 13.65 -4.38
C LEU A 10 10.59 14.88 -3.64
N VAL A 11 11.45 14.68 -2.63
CA VAL A 11 12.13 15.79 -1.94
C VAL A 11 12.95 16.63 -2.90
N ASN A 12 13.71 15.99 -3.79
CA ASN A 12 14.57 16.68 -4.75
C ASN A 12 13.76 17.43 -5.81
N ILE A 13 12.68 16.83 -6.33
CA ILE A 13 11.81 17.46 -7.33
C ILE A 13 11.08 18.67 -6.75
N LEU A 14 10.52 18.53 -5.55
CA LEU A 14 9.76 19.58 -4.90
C LEU A 14 10.63 20.61 -4.17
N LYS A 15 11.95 20.38 -4.13
CA LYS A 15 12.93 21.22 -3.40
C LYS A 15 12.51 21.49 -1.96
N THR A 16 11.87 20.52 -1.32
CA THR A 16 11.49 20.60 0.09
C THR A 16 12.68 20.25 0.98
N GLY A 17 12.71 20.84 2.18
CA GLY A 17 13.75 20.49 3.15
C GLY A 17 13.65 19.02 3.59
N GLN A 18 14.77 18.43 4.01
CA GLN A 18 14.83 17.03 4.48
C GLN A 18 13.90 16.74 5.67
N ASN A 19 13.48 17.76 6.39
CA ASN A 19 12.56 17.64 7.53
C ASN A 19 11.08 17.62 7.17
N CYS A 20 10.75 17.73 5.86
CA CYS A 20 9.35 17.63 5.42
C CYS A 20 8.79 16.24 5.67
N PRO A 21 7.63 16.11 6.33
CA PRO A 21 6.98 14.82 6.52
C PRO A 21 6.68 14.13 5.18
N ARG A 22 7.23 12.95 4.97
CA ARG A 22 7.14 12.20 3.70
C ARG A 22 5.69 11.98 3.26
N ALA A 23 4.80 11.69 4.21
CA ALA A 23 3.38 11.51 3.92
C ALA A 23 2.72 12.76 3.28
N ILE A 24 3.18 13.96 3.63
CA ILE A 24 2.68 15.20 3.05
C ILE A 24 3.11 15.33 1.58
N LEU A 25 4.35 14.91 1.24
CA LEU A 25 4.83 14.93 -0.14
C LEU A 25 3.96 14.07 -1.07
N TYR A 26 3.55 12.89 -0.60
CA TYR A 26 2.64 12.03 -1.36
C TYR A 26 1.25 12.66 -1.54
N LEU A 27 0.73 13.32 -0.49
CA LEU A 27 -0.59 13.98 -0.57
C LEU A 27 -0.57 15.20 -1.51
N GLU A 28 0.46 16.02 -1.45
CA GLU A 28 0.61 17.21 -2.30
C GLU A 28 0.79 16.86 -3.78
N THR A 29 1.54 15.78 -4.06
CA THR A 29 1.77 15.33 -5.44
C THR A 29 0.64 14.45 -5.98
N GLY A 30 -0.28 14.00 -5.13
CA GLY A 30 -1.30 13.02 -5.49
C GLY A 30 -0.71 11.63 -5.83
N HIS A 31 0.56 11.41 -5.52
CA HIS A 31 1.24 10.14 -5.74
C HIS A 31 0.86 9.12 -4.65
N HIS A 32 0.85 7.85 -5.01
CA HIS A 32 0.67 6.77 -4.06
C HIS A 32 2.01 6.09 -3.78
N PRO A 33 2.34 5.76 -2.53
CA PRO A 33 3.55 5.01 -2.23
C PRO A 33 3.68 3.75 -3.08
N ALA A 34 4.91 3.41 -3.48
CA ALA A 34 5.21 2.33 -4.43
C ALA A 34 4.57 0.99 -4.06
N ARG A 35 4.44 0.67 -2.76
CA ARG A 35 3.75 -0.54 -2.30
C ARG A 35 2.32 -0.67 -2.83
N PHE A 36 1.57 0.43 -2.91
CA PHE A 36 0.19 0.43 -3.39
C PHE A 36 0.10 0.26 -4.90
N GLN A 37 1.11 0.72 -5.64
CA GLN A 37 1.24 0.42 -7.07
C GLN A 37 1.51 -1.07 -7.29
N ILE A 38 2.38 -1.67 -6.48
CA ILE A 38 2.64 -3.12 -6.50
C ILE A 38 1.36 -3.90 -6.18
N TYR A 39 0.60 -3.51 -5.18
CA TYR A 39 -0.68 -4.14 -4.83
C TYR A 39 -1.68 -4.09 -6.00
N ARG A 40 -1.78 -2.94 -6.66
CA ARG A 40 -2.59 -2.79 -7.88
C ARG A 40 -2.17 -3.77 -8.98
N MET A 41 -0.86 -3.88 -9.23
CA MET A 41 -0.32 -4.80 -10.22
C MET A 41 -0.61 -6.26 -9.86
N MET A 42 -0.42 -6.64 -8.61
CA MET A 42 -0.70 -8.01 -8.13
C MET A 42 -2.18 -8.39 -8.28
N LEU A 43 -3.12 -7.50 -7.95
CA LEU A 43 -4.55 -7.74 -8.11
C LEU A 43 -4.96 -7.82 -9.60
N ASN A 44 -4.42 -6.95 -10.44
CA ASN A 44 -4.67 -7.02 -11.89
C ASN A 44 -4.11 -8.32 -12.49
N PHE A 45 -2.96 -8.78 -12.02
CA PHE A 45 -2.37 -10.05 -12.43
C PHE A 45 -3.21 -11.25 -11.93
N LEU A 46 -3.74 -11.19 -10.69
CA LEU A 46 -4.69 -12.19 -10.20
C LEU A 46 -5.90 -12.31 -11.14
N LYS A 47 -6.50 -11.19 -11.53
CA LYS A 47 -7.61 -11.19 -12.49
C LYS A 47 -7.21 -11.81 -13.83
N TYR A 48 -6.03 -11.47 -14.33
CA TYR A 48 -5.49 -12.08 -15.54
C TYR A 48 -5.39 -13.61 -15.41
N ILE A 49 -4.87 -14.13 -14.31
CA ILE A 49 -4.76 -15.58 -14.06
C ILE A 49 -6.14 -16.24 -14.04
N LEU A 50 -7.10 -15.63 -13.35
CA LEU A 50 -8.45 -16.18 -13.21
C LEU A 50 -9.24 -16.14 -14.52
N ASP A 51 -8.87 -15.24 -15.45
CA ASP A 51 -9.46 -15.18 -16.80
C ASP A 51 -8.84 -16.18 -17.79
N GLN A 52 -7.71 -16.81 -17.42
CA GLN A 52 -7.09 -17.84 -18.27
C GLN A 52 -7.85 -19.16 -18.19
N GLY A 53 -7.80 -19.94 -19.27
CA GLY A 53 -8.36 -21.29 -19.27
C GLY A 53 -7.68 -22.18 -18.22
N LYS A 54 -8.43 -23.12 -17.66
CA LYS A 54 -7.95 -24.05 -16.62
C LYS A 54 -6.72 -24.86 -17.04
N ASP A 55 -6.54 -25.06 -18.35
CA ASP A 55 -5.43 -25.83 -18.93
C ASP A 55 -4.15 -25.00 -19.09
N SER A 56 -4.22 -23.69 -18.90
CA SER A 56 -3.03 -22.85 -18.97
C SER A 56 -2.06 -23.17 -17.81
N LEU A 57 -0.75 -23.17 -18.11
CA LEU A 57 0.28 -23.46 -17.12
C LEU A 57 0.15 -22.56 -15.87
N ILE A 58 -0.14 -21.27 -16.09
CA ILE A 58 -0.25 -20.28 -15.00
C ILE A 58 -1.47 -20.55 -14.11
N SER A 59 -2.61 -20.97 -14.70
CA SER A 59 -3.80 -21.35 -13.93
C SER A 59 -3.56 -22.63 -13.13
N ARG A 60 -2.89 -23.61 -13.71
CA ARG A 60 -2.51 -24.85 -13.00
C ARG A 60 -1.58 -24.56 -11.83
N PHE A 61 -0.61 -23.69 -12.00
CA PHE A 61 0.29 -23.26 -10.93
C PHE A 61 -0.45 -22.52 -9.81
N PHE A 62 -1.37 -21.63 -10.16
CA PHE A 62 -2.22 -20.93 -9.20
C PHE A 62 -3.09 -21.90 -8.38
N ILE A 63 -3.73 -22.86 -9.04
CA ILE A 63 -4.56 -23.89 -8.38
C ILE A 63 -3.70 -24.71 -7.40
N ALA A 64 -2.52 -25.16 -7.82
CA ALA A 64 -1.62 -25.92 -6.97
C ALA A 64 -1.22 -25.14 -5.70
N GLN A 65 -0.91 -23.85 -5.79
CA GLN A 65 -0.62 -23.01 -4.63
C GLN A 65 -1.86 -22.76 -3.76
N LYS A 66 -3.05 -22.69 -4.36
CA LYS A 66 -4.30 -22.50 -3.63
C LYS A 66 -4.67 -23.75 -2.81
N GLU A 67 -4.43 -24.94 -3.36
CA GLU A 67 -4.72 -26.23 -2.70
C GLU A 67 -3.68 -26.58 -1.64
N ASN A 68 -2.40 -26.27 -1.89
CA ASN A 68 -1.29 -26.54 -0.98
C ASN A 68 -0.55 -25.24 -0.62
N PRO A 69 -1.15 -24.37 0.20
CA PRO A 69 -0.56 -23.08 0.51
C PRO A 69 0.71 -23.24 1.36
N LYS A 70 1.80 -22.63 0.90
CA LYS A 70 3.06 -22.54 1.64
C LYS A 70 3.28 -21.10 2.08
N LYS A 71 3.98 -20.92 3.19
CA LYS A 71 4.35 -19.59 3.68
C LYS A 71 5.25 -18.91 2.64
N GLY A 72 4.85 -17.74 2.17
CA GLY A 72 5.59 -16.98 1.17
C GLY A 72 5.17 -17.22 -0.28
N ASP A 73 4.26 -18.15 -0.55
CA ASP A 73 3.69 -18.34 -1.88
C ASP A 73 2.98 -17.08 -2.37
N TRP A 74 2.97 -16.89 -3.69
CA TRP A 74 2.33 -15.73 -4.29
C TRP A 74 0.84 -15.63 -3.93
N VAL A 75 0.11 -16.76 -3.92
CA VAL A 75 -1.31 -16.80 -3.51
C VAL A 75 -1.48 -16.37 -2.04
N SER A 76 -0.60 -16.80 -1.15
CA SER A 76 -0.61 -16.38 0.26
C SER A 76 -0.34 -14.89 0.41
N GLN A 77 0.59 -14.33 -0.38
CA GLN A 77 0.89 -12.90 -0.40
C GLN A 77 -0.31 -12.09 -0.92
N VAL A 78 -0.98 -12.56 -1.98
CA VAL A 78 -2.20 -11.89 -2.50
C VAL A 78 -3.32 -11.91 -1.47
N LYS A 79 -3.56 -13.03 -0.79
CA LYS A 79 -4.55 -13.10 0.29
C LYS A 79 -4.23 -12.11 1.41
N LYS A 80 -2.97 -12.02 1.81
CA LYS A 80 -2.51 -11.08 2.84
C LYS A 80 -2.76 -9.63 2.41
N LEU A 81 -2.36 -9.24 1.21
CA LEU A 81 -2.59 -7.88 0.72
C LEU A 81 -4.07 -7.53 0.60
N MET A 82 -4.92 -8.49 0.22
CA MET A 82 -6.37 -8.29 0.18
C MET A 82 -6.92 -8.03 1.58
N ALA A 83 -6.46 -8.77 2.59
CA ALA A 83 -6.81 -8.55 3.99
C ALA A 83 -6.32 -7.18 4.49
N ASP A 84 -5.06 -6.82 4.23
CA ASP A 84 -4.46 -5.54 4.63
C ASP A 84 -5.20 -4.33 4.04
N MET A 85 -5.76 -4.47 2.84
CA MET A 85 -6.56 -3.42 2.20
C MET A 85 -8.06 -3.52 2.47
N ASN A 86 -8.52 -4.43 3.32
CA ASN A 86 -9.95 -4.72 3.54
C ASN A 86 -10.70 -4.99 2.21
N PHE A 87 -10.10 -5.78 1.35
CA PHE A 87 -10.65 -6.12 0.04
C PHE A 87 -11.59 -7.32 0.15
N ASN A 88 -12.89 -7.07 0.22
CA ASN A 88 -13.92 -8.05 0.59
C ASN A 88 -14.43 -8.90 -0.60
N LEU A 89 -13.61 -9.17 -1.60
CA LEU A 89 -13.96 -10.04 -2.73
C LEU A 89 -13.25 -11.39 -2.61
N THR A 90 -13.97 -12.47 -2.91
CA THR A 90 -13.38 -13.80 -3.03
C THR A 90 -12.75 -14.01 -4.41
N PHE A 91 -11.88 -15.00 -4.56
CA PHE A 91 -11.34 -15.36 -5.88
C PHE A 91 -12.43 -15.76 -6.88
N ALA A 92 -13.53 -16.37 -6.40
CA ALA A 92 -14.67 -16.70 -7.22
C ALA A 92 -15.38 -15.44 -7.75
N ASP A 93 -15.62 -14.46 -6.88
CA ASP A 93 -16.23 -13.17 -7.25
C ASP A 93 -15.39 -12.44 -8.30
N ILE A 94 -14.06 -12.41 -8.09
CA ILE A 94 -13.13 -11.81 -9.03
C ILE A 94 -13.15 -12.53 -10.38
N GLY A 95 -13.23 -13.87 -10.37
CA GLY A 95 -13.30 -14.68 -11.60
C GLY A 95 -14.50 -14.35 -12.48
N ILE A 96 -15.67 -14.17 -11.89
CA ILE A 96 -16.92 -13.89 -12.59
C ILE A 96 -17.00 -12.45 -13.10
N MET A 97 -16.31 -11.53 -12.43
CA MET A 97 -16.40 -10.10 -12.69
C MET A 97 -15.76 -9.70 -14.02
N LYS A 98 -16.37 -8.76 -14.75
CA LYS A 98 -15.78 -8.18 -15.97
C LYS A 98 -14.49 -7.41 -15.63
N LYS A 99 -13.44 -7.54 -16.45
CA LYS A 99 -12.12 -6.91 -16.25
C LYS A 99 -12.20 -5.41 -15.99
N LYS A 100 -13.03 -4.67 -16.74
CA LYS A 100 -13.20 -3.22 -16.54
C LYS A 100 -13.82 -2.87 -15.19
N ALA A 101 -14.80 -3.64 -14.73
CA ALA A 101 -15.45 -3.43 -13.44
C ALA A 101 -14.47 -3.73 -12.30
N PHE A 102 -13.75 -4.84 -12.38
CA PHE A 102 -12.72 -5.20 -11.41
C PHE A 102 -11.63 -4.14 -11.30
N LYS A 103 -11.10 -3.64 -12.43
CA LYS A 103 -10.09 -2.57 -12.44
C LYS A 103 -10.56 -1.33 -11.69
N LYS A 104 -11.81 -0.89 -11.89
CA LYS A 104 -12.37 0.27 -11.17
C LYS A 104 -12.44 0.04 -9.66
N ILE A 105 -12.77 -1.18 -9.23
CA ILE A 105 -12.82 -1.54 -7.81
C ILE A 105 -11.42 -1.53 -7.22
N VAL A 106 -10.45 -2.12 -7.91
CA VAL A 106 -9.04 -2.13 -7.48
C VAL A 106 -8.51 -0.70 -7.34
N ASP A 107 -8.71 0.14 -8.37
CA ASP A 107 -8.23 1.52 -8.35
C ASP A 107 -8.83 2.32 -7.17
N ARG A 108 -10.12 2.14 -6.89
CA ARG A 108 -10.81 2.77 -5.76
C ARG A 108 -10.25 2.28 -4.42
N GLN A 109 -10.10 0.97 -4.28
CA GLN A 109 -9.64 0.37 -3.03
C GLN A 109 -8.18 0.69 -2.73
N VAL A 110 -7.32 0.67 -3.74
CA VAL A 110 -5.92 1.06 -3.64
C VAL A 110 -5.80 2.53 -3.23
N LYS A 111 -6.58 3.42 -3.86
CA LYS A 111 -6.61 4.84 -3.50
C LYS A 111 -7.04 5.05 -2.04
N LYS A 112 -8.10 4.37 -1.62
CA LYS A 112 -8.60 4.44 -0.23
C LYS A 112 -7.55 3.97 0.77
N ALA A 113 -6.98 2.77 0.55
CA ALA A 113 -5.97 2.20 1.44
C ALA A 113 -4.70 3.06 1.52
N SER A 114 -4.27 3.63 0.39
CA SER A 114 -3.14 4.57 0.35
C SER A 114 -3.40 5.82 1.17
N LEU A 115 -4.58 6.43 1.04
CA LEU A 115 -4.95 7.62 1.82
C LEU A 115 -5.01 7.32 3.33
N GLU A 116 -5.62 6.21 3.72
CA GLU A 116 -5.69 5.78 5.13
C GLU A 116 -4.28 5.57 5.70
N TYR A 117 -3.39 4.93 4.95
CA TYR A 117 -1.99 4.75 5.33
C TYR A 117 -1.27 6.09 5.53
N LEU A 118 -1.37 7.02 4.58
CA LEU A 118 -0.73 8.34 4.67
C LEU A 118 -1.26 9.16 5.85
N LEU A 119 -2.58 9.16 6.07
CA LEU A 119 -3.19 9.84 7.20
C LEU A 119 -2.76 9.23 8.55
N SER A 120 -2.60 7.92 8.63
CA SER A 120 -2.09 7.25 9.84
C SER A 120 -0.65 7.67 10.16
N LYS A 121 0.18 7.83 9.13
CA LYS A 121 1.58 8.30 9.28
C LYS A 121 1.66 9.76 9.75
N ILE A 122 0.77 10.63 9.28
CA ILE A 122 0.70 12.03 9.74
C ILE A 122 0.27 12.08 11.21
N LYS A 123 -0.76 11.31 11.58
CA LYS A 123 -1.25 11.26 12.97
C LYS A 123 -0.20 10.74 13.94
N SER A 124 0.58 9.73 13.57
CA SER A 124 1.64 9.19 14.42
C SER A 124 2.77 10.21 14.63
N LYS A 125 3.24 10.88 13.58
CA LYS A 125 4.26 11.94 13.67
C LYS A 125 3.76 13.17 14.40
N GLY A 126 2.49 13.55 14.23
CA GLY A 126 1.88 14.66 14.97
C GLY A 126 1.91 14.43 16.50
N LYS A 127 1.68 13.20 16.96
CA LYS A 127 1.83 12.84 18.37
C LYS A 127 3.28 12.98 18.86
N GLU A 128 4.26 12.51 18.08
CA GLU A 128 5.68 12.64 18.43
C GLU A 128 6.14 14.10 18.55
N ILE A 129 5.66 14.99 17.66
CA ILE A 129 5.96 16.43 17.72
C ILE A 129 5.37 17.07 18.98
N ILE A 130 4.13 16.74 19.34
CA ILE A 130 3.47 17.26 20.54
C ILE A 130 4.18 16.78 21.80
N TYR A 131 4.50 15.50 21.92
CA TYR A 131 5.26 14.98 23.06
C TYR A 131 6.71 15.51 23.13
N GLY A 132 7.38 15.62 21.98
CA GLY A 132 8.74 16.16 21.89
C GLY A 132 8.82 17.65 22.27
N SER A 133 7.83 18.47 21.93
CA SER A 133 7.76 19.86 22.34
C SER A 133 7.42 20.02 23.83
N THR A 134 6.57 19.19 24.39
CA THR A 134 6.26 19.20 25.82
C THR A 134 7.46 18.86 26.68
N LEU A 135 8.29 17.90 26.26
CA LEU A 135 9.51 17.52 26.96
C LEU A 135 10.62 18.61 26.87
N LYS A 136 10.66 19.39 25.78
CA LYS A 136 11.61 20.50 25.67
C LYS A 136 11.23 21.72 26.50
N CYS A 137 9.95 21.98 26.73
CA CYS A 137 9.50 23.06 27.60
C CYS A 137 9.78 22.81 29.09
N GLN A 138 10.00 21.55 29.51
CA GLN A 138 10.31 21.25 30.93
C GLN A 138 11.79 21.35 31.29
N LYS A 139 12.68 21.66 30.33
CA LYS A 139 14.12 21.85 30.57
C LYS A 139 14.55 23.31 30.37
N GLN A 140 13.87 24.28 30.95
CA GLN A 140 14.48 25.59 31.16
C GLN A 140 15.30 25.54 32.45
N PRO A 141 16.61 25.86 32.39
CA PRO A 141 17.41 26.00 33.62
C PRO A 141 16.89 27.19 34.40
N GLN A 142 16.54 26.98 35.64
CA GLN A 142 16.33 28.07 36.59
C GLN A 142 17.68 28.77 36.78
N PHE A 143 17.83 29.98 36.27
CA PHE A 143 18.91 30.87 36.64
C PHE A 143 18.67 31.31 38.07
N LYS A 144 19.67 31.00 38.93
CA LYS A 144 19.83 31.60 40.28
C LYS A 144 20.42 32.99 40.14
#